data_48fd3a452adb2c8717239d9fa01c44f2
#
_entry.id   48fd3a452adb2c8717239d9fa01c44f2
#
_cell.length_a   1.000
_cell.length_b   1.000
_cell.length_c   1.000
_cell.angle_alpha   90.00
_cell.angle_beta   90.00
_cell.angle_gamma   90.00
#
_symmetry.space_group_name_H-M   'P 1'
#
loop_
_entity.id
_entity.type
_entity.pdbx_description
1 polymer ?
#
loop_
_entity_poly.entity_id
_entity_poly.type
_entity_poly.pdbx_seq_one_letter_code
_entity_poly.pdbx_strand_id
1 'polypeptide(L)'
;EFVHFNVNECKYGYRESMFKSPEARDRYIVTNVILALTRERRPRLEYGNIRTALSSALGVPAEELDGSEALTPALIRDVIIGIRREKLPEVSEIGSAGSFFKNPVVPEEVFANVKDVAEGAEVPHYVTDKGIKIPAAWLIEQCGWKGRTFGNAVVYEKQPLVIVNATGKATPKEIIDLKNQIIASVKEKFGIGLHP
;
A
#
# COMPACT_ATOMS: atom_id res chain seq x y z
N GLU A 1 -16.83 16.62 -22.59
CA GLU A 1 -15.69 16.67 -23.53
C GLU A 1 -14.61 15.69 -23.06
N PHE A 2 -13.97 14.96 -24.02
CA PHE A 2 -12.83 14.11 -23.72
C PHE A 2 -11.54 14.90 -23.88
N VAL A 3 -10.65 14.80 -22.89
CA VAL A 3 -9.33 15.44 -22.89
C VAL A 3 -8.26 14.37 -22.69
N HIS A 4 -7.17 14.44 -23.46
CA HIS A 4 -6.03 13.57 -23.33
C HIS A 4 -4.90 14.28 -22.60
N PHE A 5 -4.30 13.61 -21.63
CA PHE A 5 -3.12 14.08 -20.91
C PHE A 5 -1.95 13.14 -21.18
N ASN A 6 -0.80 13.68 -21.54
CA ASN A 6 0.41 12.89 -21.64
C ASN A 6 1.02 12.62 -20.22
N VAL A 7 2.01 11.74 -20.15
CA VAL A 7 2.60 11.32 -18.87
C VAL A 7 3.19 12.47 -18.05
N ASN A 8 3.76 13.49 -18.73
CA ASN A 8 4.37 14.64 -18.05
C ASN A 8 3.28 15.55 -17.45
N GLU A 9 2.18 15.75 -18.17
CA GLU A 9 1.03 16.52 -17.70
C GLU A 9 0.33 15.84 -16.51
N CYS A 10 0.32 14.51 -16.49
CA CYS A 10 -0.24 13.74 -15.37
C CYS A 10 0.53 13.92 -14.06
N LYS A 11 1.80 14.33 -14.08
CA LYS A 11 2.66 14.58 -12.90
C LYS A 11 2.61 13.42 -11.89
N TYR A 12 2.77 12.18 -12.36
CA TYR A 12 2.71 11.01 -11.49
C TYR A 12 3.83 10.98 -10.46
N GLY A 13 3.46 10.69 -9.22
CA GLY A 13 4.34 10.43 -8.10
C GLY A 13 3.79 9.34 -7.19
N TYR A 14 4.46 9.08 -6.07
CA TYR A 14 3.97 8.11 -5.10
C TYR A 14 2.62 8.54 -4.53
N ARG A 15 1.56 7.86 -4.96
CA ARG A 15 0.17 8.17 -4.58
C ARG A 15 -0.25 9.60 -4.95
N GLU A 16 0.42 10.24 -5.90
CA GLU A 16 0.17 11.61 -6.36
C GLU A 16 -0.02 11.65 -7.88
N SER A 17 -0.83 12.59 -8.32
CA SER A 17 -0.99 12.96 -9.73
C SER A 17 -1.64 14.34 -9.81
N MET A 18 -1.62 14.97 -11.00
CA MET A 18 -2.31 16.24 -11.25
C MET A 18 -3.81 16.15 -10.92
N PHE A 19 -4.44 14.98 -11.10
CA PHE A 19 -5.87 14.77 -10.81
C PHE A 19 -6.23 14.90 -9.33
N LYS A 20 -5.25 14.87 -8.42
CA LYS A 20 -5.41 15.08 -6.98
C LYS A 20 -5.10 16.51 -6.54
N SER A 21 -4.62 17.35 -7.45
CA SER A 21 -4.34 18.75 -7.14
C SER A 21 -5.64 19.51 -6.87
N PRO A 22 -5.61 20.57 -6.03
CA PRO A 22 -6.79 21.39 -5.77
C PRO A 22 -7.44 21.94 -7.05
N GLU A 23 -6.62 22.28 -8.07
CA GLU A 23 -7.08 22.87 -9.32
C GLU A 23 -7.81 21.87 -10.23
N ALA A 24 -7.46 20.58 -10.12
CA ALA A 24 -8.04 19.52 -10.96
C ALA A 24 -9.07 18.68 -10.23
N ARG A 25 -9.16 18.83 -8.91
CA ARG A 25 -10.10 18.09 -8.07
C ARG A 25 -11.54 18.35 -8.52
N ASP A 26 -12.30 17.26 -8.64
CA ASP A 26 -13.71 17.27 -9.05
C ASP A 26 -13.97 17.81 -10.47
N ARG A 27 -12.91 18.07 -11.29
CA ARG A 27 -13.03 18.55 -12.68
C ARG A 27 -12.92 17.44 -13.71
N TYR A 28 -12.26 16.34 -13.39
CA TYR A 28 -11.98 15.26 -14.33
C TYR A 28 -12.43 13.91 -13.78
N ILE A 29 -12.94 13.08 -14.68
CA ILE A 29 -13.18 11.66 -14.45
C ILE A 29 -12.22 10.90 -15.38
N VAL A 30 -11.31 10.11 -14.80
CA VAL A 30 -10.41 9.27 -15.60
C VAL A 30 -11.19 8.09 -16.14
N THR A 31 -11.40 8.06 -17.44
CA THR A 31 -12.14 6.99 -18.14
C THR A 31 -11.22 5.92 -18.69
N ASN A 32 -10.03 6.30 -19.13
CA ASN A 32 -9.07 5.39 -19.76
C ASN A 32 -7.65 5.71 -19.33
N VAL A 33 -6.82 4.67 -19.28
CA VAL A 33 -5.37 4.79 -19.13
C VAL A 33 -4.71 4.04 -20.26
N ILE A 34 -3.84 4.72 -21.01
CA ILE A 34 -3.08 4.13 -22.12
C ILE A 34 -1.69 3.81 -21.62
N LEU A 35 -1.30 2.54 -21.66
CA LEU A 35 0.01 2.06 -21.22
C LEU A 35 0.88 1.77 -22.45
N ALA A 36 2.08 2.37 -22.51
CA ALA A 36 3.11 1.98 -23.46
C ALA A 36 3.83 0.73 -22.94
N LEU A 37 3.70 -0.37 -23.66
CA LEU A 37 4.32 -1.63 -23.30
C LEU A 37 5.53 -1.91 -24.20
N THR A 38 6.52 -2.63 -23.68
CA THR A 38 7.66 -3.12 -24.43
C THR A 38 7.67 -4.66 -24.50
N ARG A 39 8.27 -5.20 -25.57
CA ARG A 39 8.54 -6.64 -25.68
C ARG A 39 9.90 -7.03 -25.09
N GLU A 40 10.69 -6.06 -24.68
CA GLU A 40 11.97 -6.33 -24.00
C GLU A 40 11.73 -6.97 -22.63
N ARG A 41 12.43 -8.06 -22.38
CA ARG A 41 12.36 -8.79 -21.09
C ARG A 41 13.21 -8.08 -20.05
N ARG A 42 12.63 -7.07 -19.39
CA ARG A 42 13.25 -6.33 -18.28
C ARG A 42 12.27 -6.24 -17.11
N PRO A 43 11.98 -7.34 -16.41
CA PRO A 43 11.05 -7.34 -15.29
C PRO A 43 11.64 -6.54 -14.13
N ARG A 44 10.80 -5.77 -13.45
CA ARG A 44 11.15 -5.07 -12.21
C ARG A 44 10.68 -5.92 -11.03
N LEU A 45 11.59 -6.62 -10.38
CA LEU A 45 11.30 -7.58 -9.32
C LEU A 45 11.60 -7.07 -7.92
N GLU A 46 12.03 -5.82 -7.77
CA GLU A 46 12.53 -5.23 -6.53
C GLU A 46 11.41 -4.84 -5.55
N TYR A 47 10.15 -4.96 -5.95
CA TYR A 47 9.04 -4.57 -5.09
C TYR A 47 8.64 -5.68 -4.13
N GLY A 48 8.73 -5.41 -2.82
CA GLY A 48 8.31 -6.35 -1.77
C GLY A 48 9.11 -7.65 -1.79
N ASN A 49 8.42 -8.79 -1.70
CA ASN A 49 9.01 -10.12 -1.68
C ASN A 49 8.89 -10.87 -3.03
N ILE A 50 8.68 -10.17 -4.14
CA ILE A 50 8.47 -10.79 -5.46
C ILE A 50 9.68 -11.61 -5.86
N ARG A 51 10.89 -11.08 -5.73
CA ARG A 51 12.15 -11.76 -6.08
C ARG A 51 12.32 -13.05 -5.26
N THR A 52 12.11 -13.00 -3.96
CA THR A 52 12.19 -14.16 -3.08
C THR A 52 11.15 -15.22 -3.43
N ALA A 53 9.91 -14.81 -3.69
CA ALA A 53 8.84 -15.73 -4.06
C ALA A 53 9.10 -16.41 -5.43
N LEU A 54 9.64 -15.69 -6.40
CA LEU A 54 10.03 -16.23 -7.70
C LEU A 54 11.21 -17.19 -7.57
N SER A 55 12.23 -16.85 -6.76
CA SER A 55 13.36 -17.71 -6.42
C SER A 55 12.86 -19.04 -5.85
N SER A 56 11.95 -18.99 -4.88
CA SER A 56 11.33 -20.19 -4.31
C SER A 56 10.51 -21.00 -5.32
N ALA A 57 9.74 -20.33 -6.18
CA ALA A 57 8.90 -21.00 -7.19
C ALA A 57 9.72 -21.69 -8.29
N LEU A 58 10.88 -21.16 -8.65
CA LEU A 58 11.76 -21.71 -9.66
C LEU A 58 12.85 -22.65 -9.09
N GLY A 59 13.09 -22.60 -7.76
CA GLY A 59 14.18 -23.36 -7.13
C GLY A 59 15.56 -22.85 -7.52
N VAL A 60 15.70 -21.56 -7.87
CA VAL A 60 16.98 -20.94 -8.26
C VAL A 60 17.32 -19.78 -7.31
N PRO A 61 18.61 -19.48 -7.08
CA PRO A 61 19.03 -18.33 -6.30
C PRO A 61 18.45 -17.02 -6.85
N ALA A 62 18.17 -16.05 -5.95
CA ALA A 62 17.56 -14.77 -6.33
C ALA A 62 18.45 -13.97 -7.31
N GLU A 63 19.76 -14.15 -7.23
CA GLU A 63 20.77 -13.52 -8.08
C GLU A 63 20.75 -14.05 -9.52
N GLU A 64 20.29 -15.28 -9.71
CA GLU A 64 20.25 -15.96 -11.02
C GLU A 64 18.91 -15.78 -11.75
N LEU A 65 17.91 -15.17 -11.09
CA LEU A 65 16.57 -15.01 -11.67
C LEU A 65 16.55 -14.26 -13.00
N ASP A 66 17.32 -13.15 -13.09
CA ASP A 66 17.26 -12.24 -14.25
C ASP A 66 17.76 -12.92 -15.55
N GLY A 67 18.61 -13.95 -15.43
CA GLY A 67 19.10 -14.76 -16.54
C GLY A 67 18.25 -16.01 -16.86
N SER A 68 17.25 -16.31 -16.04
CA SER A 68 16.47 -17.54 -16.19
C SER A 68 15.47 -17.45 -17.34
N GLU A 69 15.51 -18.38 -18.28
CA GLU A 69 14.49 -18.50 -19.34
C GLU A 69 13.10 -18.88 -18.78
N ALA A 70 13.06 -19.54 -17.63
CA ALA A 70 11.84 -19.91 -16.95
C ALA A 70 11.11 -18.69 -16.33
N LEU A 71 11.78 -17.54 -16.17
CA LEU A 71 11.19 -16.30 -15.68
C LEU A 71 10.29 -15.69 -16.77
N THR A 72 9.09 -16.18 -16.91
CA THR A 72 8.10 -15.70 -17.88
C THR A 72 7.16 -14.64 -17.27
N PRO A 73 6.57 -13.74 -18.08
CA PRO A 73 5.53 -12.83 -17.58
C PRO A 73 4.34 -13.55 -16.93
N ALA A 74 3.99 -14.74 -17.41
CA ALA A 74 2.92 -15.56 -16.83
C ALA A 74 3.29 -16.02 -15.41
N LEU A 75 4.51 -16.55 -15.22
CA LEU A 75 4.99 -16.95 -13.90
C LEU A 75 5.03 -15.76 -12.93
N ILE A 76 5.58 -14.63 -13.37
CA ILE A 76 5.64 -13.41 -12.53
C ILE A 76 4.23 -13.00 -12.11
N ARG A 77 3.27 -12.98 -13.04
CA ARG A 77 1.86 -12.68 -12.75
C ARG A 77 1.29 -13.65 -11.72
N ASP A 78 1.49 -14.93 -11.88
CA ASP A 78 0.90 -15.97 -11.03
C ASP A 78 1.48 -15.92 -9.61
N VAL A 79 2.78 -15.66 -9.48
CA VAL A 79 3.43 -15.44 -8.18
C VAL A 79 2.89 -14.16 -7.51
N ILE A 80 2.74 -13.07 -8.25
CA ILE A 80 2.14 -11.83 -7.70
C ILE A 80 0.69 -12.07 -7.26
N ILE A 81 -0.10 -12.82 -8.02
CA ILE A 81 -1.47 -13.18 -7.64
C ILE A 81 -1.46 -13.98 -6.34
N GLY A 82 -0.56 -14.96 -6.20
CA GLY A 82 -0.38 -15.74 -4.97
C GLY A 82 -0.10 -14.84 -3.76
N ILE A 83 0.94 -13.99 -3.86
CA ILE A 83 1.30 -13.02 -2.81
C ILE A 83 0.10 -12.13 -2.42
N ARG A 84 -0.67 -11.67 -3.41
CA ARG A 84 -1.83 -10.82 -3.15
C ARG A 84 -2.95 -11.56 -2.45
N ARG A 85 -3.25 -12.79 -2.83
CA ARG A 85 -4.27 -13.64 -2.18
C ARG A 85 -3.93 -13.96 -0.73
N GLU A 86 -2.65 -14.09 -0.41
CA GLU A 86 -2.21 -14.30 0.96
C GLU A 86 -2.42 -13.05 1.85
N LYS A 87 -2.23 -11.85 1.27
CA LYS A 87 -2.21 -10.59 2.02
C LYS A 87 -3.52 -9.80 1.97
N LEU A 88 -4.31 -9.96 0.92
CA LEU A 88 -5.51 -9.16 0.69
C LEU A 88 -6.76 -10.02 0.76
N PRO A 89 -7.90 -9.46 1.21
CA PRO A 89 -9.16 -10.16 1.18
C PRO A 89 -9.60 -10.42 -0.27
N GLU A 90 -10.25 -11.55 -0.49
CA GLU A 90 -10.95 -11.82 -1.75
C GLU A 90 -12.23 -10.97 -1.79
N VAL A 91 -12.30 -10.02 -2.72
CA VAL A 91 -13.36 -9.01 -2.77
C VAL A 91 -14.76 -9.59 -3.11
N SER A 92 -14.80 -10.80 -3.70
CA SER A 92 -16.03 -11.56 -3.92
C SER A 92 -16.62 -12.10 -2.63
N GLU A 93 -15.79 -12.28 -1.58
CA GLU A 93 -16.18 -12.83 -0.28
C GLU A 93 -16.36 -11.74 0.78
N ILE A 94 -15.44 -10.79 0.81
CA ILE A 94 -15.42 -9.73 1.83
C ILE A 94 -15.24 -8.37 1.15
N GLY A 95 -16.22 -7.48 1.31
CA GLY A 95 -16.13 -6.10 0.84
C GLY A 95 -14.94 -5.38 1.47
N SER A 96 -14.16 -4.66 0.68
CA SER A 96 -12.96 -3.98 1.12
C SER A 96 -12.90 -2.54 0.64
N ALA A 97 -12.46 -1.63 1.50
CA ALA A 97 -12.12 -0.26 1.14
C ALA A 97 -10.67 -0.12 0.58
N GLY A 98 -9.98 -1.26 0.38
CA GLY A 98 -8.60 -1.32 -0.10
C GLY A 98 -7.57 -0.86 0.93
N SER A 99 -6.35 -0.55 0.47
CA SER A 99 -5.29 0.05 1.30
C SER A 99 -5.66 1.49 1.60
N PHE A 100 -6.22 1.71 2.77
CA PHE A 100 -6.90 2.94 3.15
C PHE A 100 -5.94 4.08 3.49
N PHE A 101 -4.77 3.77 4.02
CA PHE A 101 -3.81 4.78 4.49
C PHE A 101 -2.56 4.85 3.62
N LYS A 102 -2.06 6.07 3.44
CA LYS A 102 -0.78 6.37 2.81
C LYS A 102 0.36 6.16 3.81
N ASN A 103 1.48 5.58 3.37
CA ASN A 103 2.67 5.51 4.22
C ASN A 103 3.21 6.93 4.44
N PRO A 104 3.34 7.40 5.69
CA PRO A 104 3.88 8.72 5.97
C PRO A 104 5.36 8.81 5.62
N VAL A 105 5.78 9.99 5.15
CA VAL A 105 7.18 10.37 5.02
C VAL A 105 7.42 11.48 6.04
N VAL A 106 8.37 11.26 6.93
CA VAL A 106 8.64 12.15 8.07
C VAL A 106 10.09 12.63 8.09
N PRO A 107 10.39 13.77 8.70
CA PRO A 107 11.76 14.20 8.99
C PRO A 107 12.49 13.20 9.90
N GLU A 108 13.83 13.23 9.89
CA GLU A 108 14.66 12.31 10.68
C GLU A 108 14.44 12.46 12.19
N GLU A 109 14.21 13.67 12.67
CA GLU A 109 13.90 13.97 14.07
C GLU A 109 12.58 13.30 14.53
N VAL A 110 11.55 13.30 13.67
CA VAL A 110 10.29 12.62 13.97
C VAL A 110 10.49 11.09 13.96
N PHE A 111 11.31 10.59 13.04
CA PHE A 111 11.63 9.15 13.02
C PHE A 111 12.43 8.72 14.26
N ALA A 112 13.34 9.56 14.77
CA ALA A 112 14.03 9.30 16.04
C ALA A 112 13.04 9.11 17.19
N ASN A 113 12.05 10.01 17.31
CA ASN A 113 10.99 9.89 18.32
C ASN A 113 10.17 8.59 18.14
N VAL A 114 9.91 8.16 16.90
CA VAL A 114 9.22 6.86 16.66
C VAL A 114 10.03 5.69 17.17
N LYS A 115 11.37 5.71 17.02
CA LYS A 115 12.25 4.66 17.55
C LYS A 115 12.24 4.62 19.07
N ASP A 116 12.23 5.78 19.71
CA ASP A 116 12.16 5.88 21.17
C ASP A 116 10.84 5.30 21.71
N VAL A 117 9.72 5.65 21.07
CA VAL A 117 8.38 5.13 21.42
C VAL A 117 8.25 3.61 21.14
N ALA A 118 9.02 3.10 20.19
CA ALA A 118 9.02 1.67 19.83
C ALA A 118 9.76 0.78 20.86
N GLU A 119 10.39 1.37 21.90
CA GLU A 119 11.00 0.66 23.04
C GLU A 119 11.97 -0.46 22.61
N GLY A 120 12.78 -0.21 21.59
CA GLY A 120 13.77 -1.18 21.07
C GLY A 120 13.25 -2.14 20.00
N ALA A 121 11.97 -2.07 19.63
CA ALA A 121 11.47 -2.79 18.45
C ALA A 121 12.07 -2.19 17.17
N GLU A 122 12.42 -3.05 16.22
CA GLU A 122 12.89 -2.59 14.92
C GLU A 122 11.77 -1.87 14.18
N VAL A 123 12.00 -0.60 13.84
CA VAL A 123 11.06 0.21 13.04
C VAL A 123 11.36 0.04 11.56
N PRO A 124 10.51 -0.65 10.78
CA PRO A 124 10.70 -0.75 9.34
C PRO A 124 10.61 0.63 8.70
N HIS A 125 11.57 0.95 7.83
CA HIS A 125 11.62 2.27 7.21
C HIS A 125 12.37 2.22 5.86
N TYR A 126 12.15 3.27 5.06
CA TYR A 126 12.85 3.46 3.79
C TYR A 126 13.29 4.92 3.68
N VAL A 127 14.57 5.14 3.43
CA VAL A 127 15.11 6.48 3.17
C VAL A 127 14.66 6.93 1.78
N THR A 128 14.16 8.16 1.68
CA THR A 128 13.75 8.79 0.42
C THR A 128 14.36 10.19 0.33
N ASP A 129 14.31 10.80 -0.84
CA ASP A 129 14.72 12.19 -1.07
C ASP A 129 13.91 13.22 -0.27
N LYS A 130 12.72 12.84 0.22
CA LYS A 130 11.82 13.71 1.00
C LYS A 130 11.82 13.42 2.50
N GLY A 131 12.64 12.48 2.97
CA GLY A 131 12.69 12.05 4.36
C GLY A 131 12.52 10.53 4.52
N ILE A 132 12.15 10.11 5.71
CA ILE A 132 12.03 8.70 6.07
C ILE A 132 10.58 8.23 5.93
N LYS A 133 10.34 7.27 5.05
CA LYS A 133 9.03 6.66 4.85
C LYS A 133 8.85 5.50 5.82
N ILE A 134 7.79 5.55 6.63
CA ILE A 134 7.43 4.51 7.59
C ILE A 134 6.19 3.77 7.07
N PRO A 135 6.16 2.42 7.09
CA PRO A 135 4.95 1.67 6.75
C PRO A 135 3.80 1.98 7.70
N ALA A 136 2.71 2.55 7.18
CA ALA A 136 1.54 2.85 7.99
C ALA A 136 0.93 1.58 8.60
N ALA A 137 1.05 0.43 7.95
CA ALA A 137 0.63 -0.86 8.49
C ALA A 137 1.30 -1.16 9.83
N TRP A 138 2.61 -0.91 9.95
CA TRP A 138 3.35 -1.11 11.18
C TRP A 138 2.86 -0.16 12.29
N LEU A 139 2.68 1.13 12.00
CA LEU A 139 2.16 2.11 12.96
C LEU A 139 0.78 1.71 13.49
N ILE A 140 -0.10 1.26 12.61
CA ILE A 140 -1.46 0.80 12.93
C ILE A 140 -1.41 -0.46 13.81
N GLU A 141 -0.54 -1.41 13.46
CA GLU A 141 -0.34 -2.63 14.23
C GLU A 141 0.22 -2.34 15.63
N GLN A 142 1.19 -1.42 15.75
CA GLN A 142 1.74 -0.99 17.06
C GLN A 142 0.72 -0.25 17.93
N CYS A 143 -0.36 0.26 17.36
CA CYS A 143 -1.50 0.80 18.10
C CYS A 143 -2.57 -0.24 18.42
N GLY A 144 -2.32 -1.53 18.15
CA GLY A 144 -3.23 -2.64 18.48
C GLY A 144 -4.48 -2.72 17.59
N TRP A 145 -4.45 -2.14 16.38
CA TRP A 145 -5.60 -2.13 15.48
C TRP A 145 -5.70 -3.36 14.57
N LYS A 146 -4.64 -4.13 14.39
CA LYS A 146 -4.63 -5.34 13.55
C LYS A 146 -5.68 -6.34 14.02
N GLY A 147 -6.59 -6.72 13.14
CA GLY A 147 -7.70 -7.64 13.41
C GLY A 147 -8.83 -7.04 14.28
N ARG A 148 -8.72 -5.78 14.68
CA ARG A 148 -9.72 -5.15 15.57
C ARG A 148 -11.00 -4.81 14.84
N THR A 149 -12.12 -5.13 15.48
CA THR A 149 -13.47 -4.87 14.99
C THR A 149 -14.02 -3.55 15.55
N PHE A 150 -14.72 -2.80 14.72
CA PHE A 150 -15.52 -1.64 15.11
C PHE A 150 -16.89 -1.71 14.40
N GLY A 151 -17.92 -2.06 15.14
CA GLY A 151 -19.24 -2.36 14.54
C GLY A 151 -19.12 -3.52 13.53
N ASN A 152 -19.47 -3.25 12.28
CA ASN A 152 -19.37 -4.19 11.17
C ASN A 152 -18.09 -4.03 10.34
N ALA A 153 -17.27 -3.03 10.65
CA ALA A 153 -15.99 -2.78 10.01
C ALA A 153 -14.85 -3.44 10.80
N VAL A 154 -13.84 -3.95 10.09
CA VAL A 154 -12.67 -4.60 10.69
C VAL A 154 -11.39 -4.11 10.03
N VAL A 155 -10.34 -3.88 10.81
CA VAL A 155 -8.97 -3.77 10.30
C VAL A 155 -8.48 -5.16 9.96
N TYR A 156 -8.20 -5.40 8.68
CA TYR A 156 -7.87 -6.74 8.20
C TYR A 156 -6.60 -7.28 8.84
N GLU A 157 -6.69 -8.50 9.40
CA GLU A 157 -5.58 -9.05 10.21
C GLU A 157 -4.31 -9.34 9.39
N LYS A 158 -4.43 -9.70 8.09
CA LYS A 158 -3.27 -9.98 7.24
C LYS A 158 -2.64 -8.72 6.66
N GLN A 159 -3.37 -7.60 6.66
CA GLN A 159 -2.91 -6.32 6.15
C GLN A 159 -3.59 -5.15 6.88
N PRO A 160 -2.98 -4.58 7.92
CA PRO A 160 -3.59 -3.51 8.73
C PRO A 160 -3.92 -2.21 7.98
N LEU A 161 -3.42 -2.04 6.75
CA LEU A 161 -3.83 -0.93 5.88
C LEU A 161 -5.23 -1.09 5.30
N VAL A 162 -5.80 -2.30 5.36
CA VAL A 162 -7.06 -2.63 4.70
C VAL A 162 -8.18 -2.63 5.73
N ILE A 163 -9.25 -1.87 5.45
CA ILE A 163 -10.50 -1.91 6.19
C ILE A 163 -11.49 -2.74 5.39
N VAL A 164 -12.12 -3.71 6.05
CA VAL A 164 -13.07 -4.64 5.44
C VAL A 164 -14.45 -4.53 6.07
N ASN A 165 -15.47 -4.81 5.27
CA ASN A 165 -16.86 -4.99 5.69
C ASN A 165 -17.09 -6.47 6.01
N ALA A 166 -16.70 -6.90 7.21
CA ALA A 166 -16.65 -8.31 7.58
C ALA A 166 -18.04 -9.00 7.59
N THR A 167 -19.09 -8.25 7.87
CA THR A 167 -20.46 -8.78 7.98
C THR A 167 -21.32 -8.53 6.73
N GLY A 168 -20.80 -7.76 5.76
CA GLY A 168 -21.58 -7.23 4.63
C GLY A 168 -22.53 -6.07 5.01
N LYS A 169 -22.53 -5.64 6.28
CA LYS A 169 -23.46 -4.61 6.81
C LYS A 169 -22.78 -3.32 7.29
N ALA A 170 -21.46 -3.19 7.09
CA ALA A 170 -20.76 -1.99 7.50
C ALA A 170 -21.29 -0.76 6.76
N THR A 171 -21.61 0.26 7.52
CA THR A 171 -22.05 1.55 6.99
C THR A 171 -20.85 2.44 6.67
N PRO A 172 -20.98 3.42 5.74
CA PRO A 172 -19.93 4.41 5.49
C PRO A 172 -19.51 5.14 6.78
N LYS A 173 -20.43 5.38 7.70
CA LYS A 173 -20.14 6.03 8.98
C LYS A 173 -19.21 5.17 9.84
N GLU A 174 -19.46 3.87 9.97
CA GLU A 174 -18.58 2.95 10.72
C GLU A 174 -17.16 2.93 10.15
N ILE A 175 -17.02 2.92 8.82
CA ILE A 175 -15.69 2.98 8.14
C ILE A 175 -14.99 4.30 8.47
N ILE A 176 -15.69 5.42 8.40
CA ILE A 176 -15.14 6.75 8.69
C ILE A 176 -14.75 6.87 10.17
N ASP A 177 -15.59 6.40 11.08
CA ASP A 177 -15.35 6.45 12.52
C ASP A 177 -14.13 5.57 12.88
N LEU A 178 -14.06 4.36 12.34
CA LEU A 178 -12.88 3.47 12.51
C LEU A 178 -11.61 4.14 11.99
N LYS A 179 -11.64 4.69 10.77
CA LYS A 179 -10.52 5.46 10.21
C LYS A 179 -10.07 6.58 11.17
N ASN A 180 -11.01 7.36 11.71
CA ASN A 180 -10.70 8.48 12.58
C ASN A 180 -10.06 8.02 13.90
N GLN A 181 -10.51 6.90 14.47
CA GLN A 181 -9.91 6.32 15.68
C GLN A 181 -8.48 5.83 15.41
N ILE A 182 -8.23 5.20 14.27
CA ILE A 182 -6.88 4.77 13.87
C ILE A 182 -5.95 5.99 13.75
N ILE A 183 -6.41 7.04 13.06
CA ILE A 183 -5.62 8.28 12.90
C ILE A 183 -5.31 8.90 14.26
N ALA A 184 -6.30 8.99 15.15
CA ALA A 184 -6.14 9.56 16.49
C ALA A 184 -5.12 8.77 17.31
N SER A 185 -5.22 7.44 17.35
CA SER A 185 -4.31 6.59 18.14
C SER A 185 -2.87 6.60 17.61
N VAL A 186 -2.66 6.64 16.29
CA VAL A 186 -1.32 6.76 15.72
C VAL A 186 -0.72 8.14 16.01
N LYS A 187 -1.53 9.20 15.92
CA LYS A 187 -1.10 10.56 16.28
C LYS A 187 -0.75 10.67 17.76
N GLU A 188 -1.56 10.09 18.63
CA GLU A 188 -1.32 10.09 20.08
C GLU A 188 -0.03 9.33 20.44
N LYS A 189 0.17 8.12 19.88
CA LYS A 189 1.32 7.28 20.21
C LYS A 189 2.62 7.76 19.59
N PHE A 190 2.60 8.18 18.30
CA PHE A 190 3.81 8.45 17.50
C PHE A 190 3.95 9.91 17.05
N GLY A 191 2.97 10.78 17.33
CA GLY A 191 2.97 12.14 16.83
C GLY A 191 2.71 12.27 15.32
N ILE A 192 2.41 11.16 14.62
CA ILE A 192 2.29 11.11 13.16
C ILE A 192 0.82 11.14 12.74
N GLY A 193 0.46 12.10 11.88
CA GLY A 193 -0.84 12.12 11.21
C GLY A 193 -0.87 11.17 10.01
N LEU A 194 -1.77 10.17 10.02
CA LEU A 194 -2.02 9.34 8.86
C LEU A 194 -3.01 10.02 7.90
N HIS A 195 -2.75 9.86 6.61
CA HIS A 195 -3.64 10.32 5.54
C HIS A 195 -4.24 9.13 4.80
N PRO A 196 -5.57 9.11 4.59
CA PRO A 196 -6.23 8.13 3.76
C PRO A 196 -5.93 8.33 2.26
#